data_dc1872877d4d71cbef8e35bc2d3ea6e4
#
_entry.id   dc1872877d4d71cbef8e35bc2d3ea6e4
#
_cell.length_a   1.000
_cell.length_b   1.000
_cell.length_c   1.000
_cell.angle_alpha   90.00
_cell.angle_beta   90.00
_cell.angle_gamma   90.00
#
_symmetry.space_group_name_H-M   'P 1'
#
loop_
_entity.id
_entity.type
_entity.pdbx_description
1 polymer ?
#
loop_
_entity_poly.entity_id
_entity_poly.type
_entity_poly.pdbx_seq_one_letter_code
_entity_poly.pdbx_strand_id
1 'polypeptide(L)'
;MNHSGILKNKLFLYLTEFFAGMSVMAVELGASRLLAPYFSSSQIVWTIVIGTIMIAMALGNIYGGKSADKSPNPDKLYGRILIAAIWIALIPVVGKYIILGISALLIFTVSNNFLIIAAFAACMVIFVFPLFLLGTVTPSLVKYSVDSLDDSGQTVGTLGAFNTVGSIIGTFVPTFVTIPAVGTSITFLIFSGILILSLIHISEPTRPY
;
A
#
# COMPACT_ATOMS: atom_id res chain seq x y z
N MET A 1 19.01 20.03 4.67
CA MET A 1 18.05 19.59 5.68
C MET A 1 18.71 18.50 6.52
N ASN A 2 18.61 18.59 7.84
CA ASN A 2 19.38 17.71 8.74
C ASN A 2 18.69 16.33 8.82
N HIS A 3 19.00 15.43 7.91
CA HIS A 3 18.41 14.07 7.81
C HIS A 3 18.67 13.19 9.04
N SER A 4 19.67 13.55 9.86
CA SER A 4 20.04 12.80 11.06
C SER A 4 19.01 12.86 12.20
N GLY A 5 18.15 13.87 12.24
CA GLY A 5 17.13 14.03 13.30
C GLY A 5 15.93 13.07 13.14
N ILE A 6 15.50 12.85 11.90
CA ILE A 6 14.33 12.02 11.57
C ILE A 6 14.63 10.53 11.79
N LEU A 7 15.83 10.10 11.39
CA LEU A 7 16.27 8.71 11.55
C LEU A 7 16.51 8.33 13.02
N LYS A 8 16.70 9.30 13.92
CA LYS A 8 16.88 9.04 15.36
C LYS A 8 15.57 8.82 16.12
N ASN A 9 14.43 9.20 15.55
CA ASN A 9 13.14 9.02 16.23
C ASN A 9 12.52 7.68 15.84
N LYS A 10 12.79 6.63 16.61
CA LYS A 10 12.28 5.26 16.37
C LYS A 10 10.75 5.21 16.34
N LEU A 11 10.08 6.00 17.18
CA LEU A 11 8.61 6.06 17.17
C LEU A 11 8.04 6.49 15.81
N PHE A 12 8.70 7.42 15.18
CA PHE A 12 8.39 7.90 13.85
C PHE A 12 8.43 6.79 12.78
N LEU A 13 9.50 5.99 12.79
CA LEU A 13 9.66 4.89 11.84
C LEU A 13 8.61 3.80 12.08
N TYR A 14 8.29 3.53 13.34
CA TYR A 14 7.23 2.58 13.72
C TYR A 14 5.84 3.04 13.28
N LEU A 15 5.52 4.34 13.43
CA LEU A 15 4.25 4.90 12.95
C LEU A 15 4.15 4.87 11.42
N THR A 16 5.25 5.11 10.70
CA THR A 16 5.27 4.98 9.25
C THR A 16 4.92 3.55 8.81
N GLU A 17 5.50 2.55 9.49
CA GLU A 17 5.22 1.14 9.23
C GLU A 17 3.77 0.78 9.55
N PHE A 18 3.23 1.30 10.65
CA PHE A 18 1.83 1.13 11.04
C PHE A 18 0.87 1.66 9.96
N PHE A 19 1.06 2.89 9.49
CA PHE A 19 0.20 3.49 8.47
C PHE A 19 0.36 2.83 7.10
N ALA A 20 1.56 2.35 6.78
CA ALA A 20 1.79 1.59 5.56
C ALA A 20 1.02 0.26 5.58
N GLY A 21 1.15 -0.53 6.64
CA GLY A 21 0.42 -1.79 6.81
C GLY A 21 -1.10 -1.59 6.80
N MET A 22 -1.58 -0.56 7.50
CA MET A 22 -3.00 -0.18 7.51
C MET A 22 -3.51 0.12 6.09
N SER A 23 -2.75 0.88 5.31
CA SER A 23 -3.15 1.29 3.96
C SER A 23 -3.13 0.12 2.97
N VAL A 24 -2.14 -0.79 3.07
CA VAL A 24 -2.07 -1.99 2.24
C VAL A 24 -3.34 -2.83 2.40
N MET A 25 -3.73 -3.13 3.65
CA MET A 25 -4.92 -3.94 3.92
C MET A 25 -6.22 -3.24 3.52
N ALA A 26 -6.31 -1.93 3.74
CA ALA A 26 -7.48 -1.16 3.31
C ALA A 26 -7.64 -1.16 1.79
N VAL A 27 -6.53 -1.08 1.04
CA VAL A 27 -6.53 -1.18 -0.43
C VAL A 27 -6.92 -2.57 -0.88
N GLU A 28 -6.42 -3.64 -0.24
CA GLU A 28 -6.73 -5.02 -0.56
C GLU A 28 -8.25 -5.30 -0.45
N LEU A 29 -8.84 -4.92 0.66
CA LEU A 29 -10.28 -5.09 0.87
C LEU A 29 -11.12 -4.19 -0.05
N GLY A 30 -10.66 -2.94 -0.24
CA GLY A 30 -11.28 -2.02 -1.19
C GLY A 30 -11.22 -2.54 -2.63
N ALA A 31 -10.11 -3.19 -3.03
CA ALA A 31 -9.92 -3.75 -4.35
C ALA A 31 -10.97 -4.81 -4.69
N SER A 32 -11.20 -5.76 -3.78
CA SER A 32 -12.21 -6.80 -3.98
C SER A 32 -13.63 -6.21 -4.14
N ARG A 33 -13.94 -5.15 -3.37
CA ARG A 33 -15.23 -4.45 -3.47
C ARG A 33 -15.35 -3.61 -4.73
N LEU A 34 -14.25 -3.00 -5.18
CA LEU A 34 -14.22 -2.22 -6.43
C LEU A 34 -14.45 -3.10 -7.66
N LEU A 35 -13.89 -4.31 -7.66
CA LEU A 35 -13.97 -5.25 -8.78
C LEU A 35 -15.28 -6.04 -8.82
N ALA A 36 -15.95 -6.22 -7.69
CA ALA A 36 -17.15 -7.04 -7.56
C ALA A 36 -18.27 -6.70 -8.58
N PRO A 37 -18.60 -5.43 -8.88
CA PRO A 37 -19.63 -5.09 -9.85
C PRO A 37 -19.31 -5.50 -11.29
N TYR A 38 -18.02 -5.69 -11.62
CA TYR A 38 -17.56 -5.98 -12.99
C TYR A 38 -17.23 -7.46 -13.19
N PHE A 39 -16.68 -8.12 -12.18
CA PHE A 39 -16.15 -9.48 -12.29
C PHE A 39 -16.80 -10.46 -11.32
N SER A 40 -17.88 -10.08 -10.65
CA SER A 40 -18.49 -10.80 -9.54
C SER A 40 -17.62 -10.88 -8.27
N SER A 41 -18.23 -11.29 -7.16
CA SER A 41 -17.52 -11.54 -5.90
C SER A 41 -17.11 -13.02 -5.74
N SER A 42 -16.66 -13.65 -6.83
CA SER A 42 -16.27 -15.05 -6.82
C SER A 42 -14.94 -15.26 -6.09
N GLN A 43 -14.72 -16.46 -5.59
CA GLN A 43 -13.47 -16.87 -4.97
C GLN A 43 -12.27 -16.72 -5.93
N ILE A 44 -12.50 -16.89 -7.25
CA ILE A 44 -11.47 -16.71 -8.28
C ILE A 44 -10.99 -15.27 -8.30
N VAL A 45 -11.91 -14.31 -8.29
CA VAL A 45 -11.56 -12.88 -8.27
C VAL A 45 -10.81 -12.52 -6.99
N TRP A 46 -11.22 -13.04 -5.84
CA TRP A 46 -10.50 -12.90 -4.57
C TRP A 46 -9.06 -13.42 -4.66
N THR A 47 -8.87 -14.61 -5.22
CA THR A 47 -7.54 -15.20 -5.42
C THR A 47 -6.67 -14.34 -6.33
N ILE A 48 -7.24 -13.77 -7.39
CA ILE A 48 -6.53 -12.86 -8.29
C ILE A 48 -6.08 -11.59 -7.55
N VAL A 49 -6.96 -10.97 -6.78
CA VAL A 49 -6.64 -9.77 -6.01
C VAL A 49 -5.50 -10.06 -5.03
N ILE A 50 -5.63 -11.07 -4.19
CA ILE A 50 -4.61 -11.43 -3.21
C ILE A 50 -3.28 -11.76 -3.89
N GLY A 51 -3.30 -12.63 -4.92
CA GLY A 51 -2.09 -13.03 -5.64
C GLY A 51 -1.37 -11.84 -6.28
N THR A 52 -2.11 -10.93 -6.91
CA THR A 52 -1.55 -9.71 -7.52
C THR A 52 -0.91 -8.80 -6.48
N ILE A 53 -1.56 -8.60 -5.34
CA ILE A 53 -1.07 -7.78 -4.24
C ILE A 53 0.20 -8.39 -3.64
N MET A 54 0.22 -9.70 -3.42
CA MET A 54 1.40 -10.40 -2.89
C MET A 54 2.59 -10.30 -3.84
N ILE A 55 2.38 -10.41 -5.15
CA ILE A 55 3.43 -10.21 -6.17
C ILE A 55 3.97 -8.78 -6.09
N ALA A 56 3.09 -7.78 -6.05
CA ALA A 56 3.48 -6.38 -5.96
C ALA A 56 4.32 -6.11 -4.70
N MET A 57 3.86 -6.60 -3.55
CA MET A 57 4.56 -6.45 -2.27
C MET A 57 5.92 -7.15 -2.28
N ALA A 58 6.00 -8.37 -2.80
CA ALA A 58 7.27 -9.12 -2.91
C ALA A 58 8.30 -8.38 -3.76
N LEU A 59 7.89 -7.89 -4.93
CA LEU A 59 8.76 -7.09 -5.81
C LEU A 59 9.14 -5.77 -5.14
N GLY A 60 8.21 -5.12 -4.44
CA GLY A 60 8.45 -3.91 -3.66
C GLY A 60 9.48 -4.13 -2.55
N ASN A 61 9.36 -5.22 -1.81
CA ASN A 61 10.32 -5.59 -0.75
C ASN A 61 11.73 -5.79 -1.31
N ILE A 62 11.87 -6.53 -2.42
CA ILE A 62 13.16 -6.77 -3.05
C ILE A 62 13.80 -5.45 -3.54
N TYR A 63 13.00 -4.63 -4.22
CA TYR A 63 13.47 -3.36 -4.72
C TYR A 63 13.79 -2.36 -3.59
N GLY A 64 12.94 -2.30 -2.58
CA GLY A 64 13.09 -1.44 -1.40
C GLY A 64 14.38 -1.75 -0.65
N GLY A 65 14.65 -3.02 -0.38
CA GLY A 65 15.89 -3.47 0.27
C GLY A 65 17.13 -3.06 -0.54
N LYS A 66 17.19 -3.40 -1.83
CA LYS A 66 18.30 -3.02 -2.71
C LYS A 66 18.48 -1.49 -2.79
N SER A 67 17.40 -0.73 -2.80
CA SER A 67 17.44 0.73 -2.86
C SER A 67 17.94 1.35 -1.57
N ALA A 68 17.52 0.83 -0.42
CA ALA A 68 17.96 1.27 0.90
C ALA A 68 19.44 0.95 1.16
N ASP A 69 19.92 -0.20 0.68
CA ASP A 69 21.34 -0.55 0.79
C ASP A 69 22.26 0.36 -0.03
N LYS A 70 21.82 0.76 -1.23
CA LYS A 70 22.62 1.64 -2.07
C LYS A 70 22.67 3.09 -1.59
N SER A 71 21.57 3.58 -1.04
CA SER A 71 21.45 4.99 -0.65
C SER A 71 20.32 5.11 0.38
N PRO A 72 20.65 5.05 1.68
CA PRO A 72 19.66 5.23 2.74
C PRO A 72 19.22 6.71 2.78
N ASN A 73 18.21 7.03 2.00
CA ASN A 73 17.64 8.38 1.91
C ASN A 73 16.15 8.34 2.27
N PRO A 74 15.75 8.89 3.42
CA PRO A 74 14.36 8.97 3.84
C PRO A 74 13.46 9.70 2.84
N ASP A 75 13.93 10.77 2.20
CA ASP A 75 13.11 11.53 1.25
C ASP A 75 12.62 10.69 0.08
N LYS A 76 13.46 9.74 -0.38
CA LYS A 76 13.07 8.81 -1.44
C LYS A 76 11.95 7.87 -0.97
N LEU A 77 12.02 7.43 0.29
CA LEU A 77 10.98 6.57 0.86
C LEU A 77 9.66 7.34 0.98
N TYR A 78 9.71 8.52 1.58
CA TYR A 78 8.50 9.35 1.76
C TYR A 78 7.90 9.80 0.43
N GLY A 79 8.75 10.12 -0.55
CA GLY A 79 8.30 10.38 -1.92
C GLY A 79 7.54 9.20 -2.53
N ARG A 80 8.02 7.97 -2.32
CA ARG A 80 7.32 6.75 -2.79
C ARG A 80 5.98 6.56 -2.10
N ILE A 81 5.92 6.76 -0.78
CA ILE A 81 4.67 6.64 -0.03
C ILE A 81 3.68 7.72 -0.49
N LEU A 82 4.12 8.94 -0.72
CA LEU A 82 3.28 10.02 -1.23
C LEU A 82 2.70 9.69 -2.62
N ILE A 83 3.54 9.21 -3.54
CA ILE A 83 3.10 8.78 -4.87
C ILE A 83 2.08 7.64 -4.76
N ALA A 84 2.33 6.65 -3.90
CA ALA A 84 1.40 5.56 -3.64
C ALA A 84 0.06 6.08 -3.11
N ALA A 85 0.08 7.00 -2.15
CA ALA A 85 -1.12 7.59 -1.57
C ALA A 85 -1.94 8.35 -2.63
N ILE A 86 -1.30 9.17 -3.45
CA ILE A 86 -1.97 9.90 -4.54
C ILE A 86 -2.60 8.92 -5.53
N TRP A 87 -1.88 7.85 -5.89
CA TRP A 87 -2.43 6.82 -6.78
C TRP A 87 -3.64 6.12 -6.18
N ILE A 88 -3.57 5.76 -4.88
CA ILE A 88 -4.69 5.16 -4.14
C ILE A 88 -5.91 6.10 -4.15
N ALA A 89 -5.72 7.40 -3.98
CA ALA A 89 -6.79 8.39 -4.07
C ALA A 89 -7.43 8.45 -5.47
N LEU A 90 -6.66 8.20 -6.52
CA LEU A 90 -7.15 8.21 -7.90
C LEU A 90 -7.89 6.92 -8.29
N ILE A 91 -7.67 5.79 -7.60
CA ILE A 91 -8.28 4.50 -7.93
C ILE A 91 -9.81 4.59 -8.09
N PRO A 92 -10.58 5.22 -7.20
CA PRO A 92 -12.04 5.29 -7.35
C PRO A 92 -12.50 5.97 -8.63
N VAL A 93 -11.74 6.94 -9.13
CA VAL A 93 -12.07 7.71 -10.34
C VAL A 93 -11.60 6.99 -11.59
N VAL A 94 -10.32 6.59 -11.61
CA VAL A 94 -9.66 6.05 -12.80
C VAL A 94 -9.93 4.55 -12.96
N GLY A 95 -10.08 3.83 -11.85
CA GLY A 95 -10.18 2.36 -11.83
C GLY A 95 -11.32 1.83 -12.69
N LYS A 96 -12.51 2.45 -12.62
CA LYS A 96 -13.64 2.00 -13.44
C LYS A 96 -13.37 2.14 -14.95
N TYR A 97 -12.68 3.20 -15.38
CA TYR A 97 -12.37 3.41 -16.79
C TYR A 97 -11.31 2.40 -17.28
N ILE A 98 -10.33 2.09 -16.43
CA ILE A 98 -9.34 1.05 -16.71
C ILE A 98 -10.02 -0.31 -16.86
N ILE A 99 -10.90 -0.68 -15.92
CA ILE A 99 -11.65 -1.94 -15.97
C ILE A 99 -12.47 -2.04 -17.25
N LEU A 100 -13.24 -1.00 -17.56
CA LEU A 100 -14.07 -0.97 -18.79
C LEU A 100 -13.22 -1.03 -20.05
N GLY A 101 -12.12 -0.29 -20.11
CA GLY A 101 -11.20 -0.29 -21.27
C GLY A 101 -10.55 -1.65 -21.50
N ILE A 102 -10.05 -2.29 -20.43
CA ILE A 102 -9.47 -3.65 -20.51
C ILE A 102 -10.55 -4.67 -20.91
N SER A 103 -11.73 -4.59 -20.31
CA SER A 103 -12.84 -5.48 -20.67
C SER A 103 -13.26 -5.32 -22.13
N ALA A 104 -13.38 -4.10 -22.62
CA ALA A 104 -13.72 -3.84 -24.03
C ALA A 104 -12.64 -4.35 -25.00
N LEU A 105 -11.36 -4.20 -24.65
CA LEU A 105 -10.25 -4.68 -25.47
C LEU A 105 -10.23 -6.22 -25.57
N LEU A 106 -10.49 -6.91 -24.47
CA LEU A 106 -10.37 -8.36 -24.37
C LEU A 106 -11.62 -9.10 -24.85
N ILE A 107 -12.79 -8.46 -24.92
CA ILE A 107 -14.04 -9.12 -25.32
C ILE A 107 -13.97 -9.73 -26.71
N PHE A 108 -13.19 -9.13 -27.61
CA PHE A 108 -13.00 -9.61 -28.98
C PHE A 108 -11.87 -10.62 -29.15
N THR A 109 -11.03 -10.82 -28.14
CA THR A 109 -9.80 -11.60 -28.26
C THR A 109 -9.83 -12.91 -27.49
N VAL A 110 -10.64 -13.04 -26.43
CA VAL A 110 -10.65 -14.20 -25.53
C VAL A 110 -12.07 -14.72 -25.34
N SER A 111 -12.31 -16.02 -25.65
CA SER A 111 -13.67 -16.56 -25.69
C SER A 111 -14.22 -17.12 -24.38
N ASN A 112 -13.49 -18.02 -23.67
CA ASN A 112 -14.06 -18.74 -22.52
C ASN A 112 -13.64 -18.26 -21.14
N ASN A 113 -12.41 -17.67 -21.00
CA ASN A 113 -11.88 -17.20 -19.71
C ASN A 113 -11.73 -15.68 -19.67
N PHE A 114 -12.46 -15.00 -20.52
CA PHE A 114 -12.39 -13.53 -20.67
C PHE A 114 -12.45 -12.78 -19.35
N LEU A 115 -13.41 -13.09 -18.48
CA LEU A 115 -13.58 -12.38 -17.21
C LEU A 115 -12.40 -12.56 -16.26
N ILE A 116 -11.79 -13.73 -16.22
CA ILE A 116 -10.64 -14.03 -15.36
C ILE A 116 -9.41 -13.26 -15.83
N ILE A 117 -9.15 -13.26 -17.13
CA ILE A 117 -8.01 -12.55 -17.73
C ILE A 117 -8.19 -11.04 -17.60
N ALA A 118 -9.41 -10.54 -17.81
CA ALA A 118 -9.72 -9.13 -17.66
C ALA A 118 -9.58 -8.67 -16.20
N ALA A 119 -10.04 -9.46 -15.23
CA ALA A 119 -9.87 -9.19 -13.81
C ALA A 119 -8.39 -9.14 -13.43
N PHE A 120 -7.60 -10.12 -13.87
CA PHE A 120 -6.16 -10.16 -13.59
C PHE A 120 -5.44 -8.95 -14.20
N ALA A 121 -5.70 -8.63 -15.47
CA ALA A 121 -5.10 -7.48 -16.14
C ALA A 121 -5.50 -6.16 -15.46
N ALA A 122 -6.76 -5.99 -15.07
CA ALA A 122 -7.22 -4.83 -14.34
C ALA A 122 -6.53 -4.70 -12.97
N CYS A 123 -6.42 -5.80 -12.22
CA CYS A 123 -5.68 -5.81 -10.95
C CYS A 123 -4.22 -5.39 -11.14
N MET A 124 -3.55 -5.93 -12.15
CA MET A 124 -2.15 -5.61 -12.45
C MET A 124 -1.95 -4.12 -12.72
N VAL A 125 -2.82 -3.52 -13.52
CA VAL A 125 -2.70 -2.09 -13.89
C VAL A 125 -3.06 -1.17 -12.71
N ILE A 126 -4.10 -1.49 -11.95
CA ILE A 126 -4.63 -0.60 -10.92
C ILE A 126 -3.82 -0.69 -9.62
N PHE A 127 -3.51 -1.92 -9.16
CA PHE A 127 -3.02 -2.14 -7.80
C PHE A 127 -1.53 -2.44 -7.68
N VAL A 128 -0.87 -2.98 -8.71
CA VAL A 128 0.56 -3.34 -8.61
C VAL A 128 1.42 -2.13 -8.33
N PHE A 129 1.19 -1.01 -9.03
CA PHE A 129 2.04 0.16 -8.87
C PHE A 129 2.03 0.75 -7.45
N PRO A 130 0.88 1.10 -6.84
CA PRO A 130 0.88 1.67 -5.49
C PRO A 130 1.34 0.67 -4.44
N LEU A 131 0.98 -0.61 -4.56
CA LEU A 131 1.36 -1.63 -3.59
C LEU A 131 2.83 -2.04 -3.71
N PHE A 132 3.40 -2.02 -4.91
CA PHE A 132 4.85 -2.12 -5.09
C PHE A 132 5.59 -1.01 -4.33
N LEU A 133 5.12 0.23 -4.42
CA LEU A 133 5.72 1.35 -3.70
C LEU A 133 5.58 1.19 -2.19
N LEU A 134 4.42 0.80 -1.68
CA LEU A 134 4.21 0.52 -0.26
C LEU A 134 5.04 -0.68 0.21
N GLY A 135 5.26 -1.69 -0.62
CA GLY A 135 6.15 -2.80 -0.33
C GLY A 135 7.60 -2.39 -0.09
N THR A 136 8.04 -1.22 -0.58
CA THR A 136 9.39 -0.72 -0.31
C THR A 136 9.57 -0.19 1.13
N VAL A 137 8.49 -0.02 1.89
CA VAL A 137 8.51 0.66 3.19
C VAL A 137 9.25 -0.18 4.23
N THR A 138 8.78 -1.39 4.49
CA THR A 138 9.34 -2.28 5.51
C THR A 138 10.86 -2.48 5.39
N PRO A 139 11.42 -2.90 4.24
CA PRO A 139 12.86 -3.10 4.15
C PRO A 139 13.66 -1.80 4.28
N SER A 140 13.09 -0.67 3.85
CA SER A 140 13.74 0.63 4.02
C SER A 140 13.77 1.04 5.49
N LEU A 141 12.66 0.88 6.21
CA LEU A 141 12.59 1.21 7.63
C LEU A 141 13.46 0.30 8.49
N VAL A 142 13.53 -0.99 8.17
CA VAL A 142 14.47 -1.92 8.82
C VAL A 142 15.89 -1.40 8.67
N LYS A 143 16.31 -1.03 7.44
CA LYS A 143 17.65 -0.49 7.19
C LYS A 143 17.94 0.80 7.96
N TYR A 144 16.94 1.66 8.15
CA TYR A 144 17.10 2.93 8.86
C TYR A 144 17.08 2.77 10.40
N SER A 145 16.47 1.70 10.89
CA SER A 145 16.23 1.48 12.33
C SER A 145 17.29 0.60 13.00
N VAL A 146 18.01 -0.22 12.23
CA VAL A 146 19.02 -1.15 12.76
C VAL A 146 20.34 -0.41 12.94
N ASP A 147 20.74 -0.18 14.18
CA ASP A 147 22.01 0.45 14.55
C ASP A 147 23.15 -0.58 14.67
N SER A 148 22.83 -1.81 15.15
CA SER A 148 23.78 -2.91 15.33
C SER A 148 23.17 -4.27 15.01
N LEU A 149 23.99 -5.27 14.74
CA LEU A 149 23.53 -6.64 14.51
C LEU A 149 22.87 -7.26 15.76
N ASP A 150 23.31 -6.89 16.94
CA ASP A 150 22.82 -7.43 18.21
C ASP A 150 21.35 -7.01 18.48
N ASP A 151 20.95 -5.81 18.04
CA ASP A 151 19.59 -5.28 18.23
C ASP A 151 18.66 -5.52 17.02
N SER A 152 19.17 -6.16 15.96
CA SER A 152 18.45 -6.30 14.70
C SER A 152 17.15 -7.09 14.85
N GLY A 153 17.15 -8.18 15.62
CA GLY A 153 15.97 -9.01 15.83
C GLY A 153 14.84 -8.26 16.53
N GLN A 154 15.15 -7.50 17.56
CA GLN A 154 14.16 -6.70 18.29
C GLN A 154 13.58 -5.60 17.42
N THR A 155 14.39 -4.91 16.65
CA THR A 155 13.97 -3.83 15.74
C THR A 155 13.04 -4.35 14.65
N VAL A 156 13.41 -5.45 13.98
CA VAL A 156 12.58 -6.08 12.94
C VAL A 156 11.26 -6.58 13.54
N GLY A 157 11.31 -7.22 14.71
CA GLY A 157 10.11 -7.70 15.43
C GLY A 157 9.17 -6.56 15.79
N THR A 158 9.69 -5.43 16.26
CA THR A 158 8.89 -4.26 16.62
C THR A 158 8.26 -3.62 15.38
N LEU A 159 9.00 -3.42 14.29
CA LEU A 159 8.44 -2.92 13.02
C LEU A 159 7.35 -3.86 12.52
N GLY A 160 7.58 -5.18 12.52
CA GLY A 160 6.58 -6.17 12.14
C GLY A 160 5.32 -6.12 13.00
N ALA A 161 5.46 -5.89 14.32
CA ALA A 161 4.33 -5.74 15.22
C ALA A 161 3.49 -4.49 14.88
N PHE A 162 4.13 -3.34 14.64
CA PHE A 162 3.44 -2.12 14.22
C PHE A 162 2.74 -2.28 12.85
N ASN A 163 3.40 -2.94 11.89
CA ASN A 163 2.78 -3.30 10.62
C ASN A 163 1.52 -4.15 10.81
N THR A 164 1.63 -5.19 11.65
CA THR A 164 0.51 -6.10 11.92
C THR A 164 -0.66 -5.39 12.60
N VAL A 165 -0.41 -4.53 13.60
CA VAL A 165 -1.47 -3.76 14.26
C VAL A 165 -2.12 -2.79 13.26
N GLY A 166 -1.33 -2.12 12.44
CA GLY A 166 -1.84 -1.30 11.35
C GLY A 166 -2.72 -2.10 10.38
N SER A 167 -2.25 -3.27 9.96
CA SER A 167 -2.97 -4.18 9.08
C SER A 167 -4.31 -4.66 9.67
N ILE A 168 -4.35 -4.95 10.97
CA ILE A 168 -5.59 -5.29 11.67
C ILE A 168 -6.60 -4.13 11.55
N ILE A 169 -6.19 -2.91 11.85
CA ILE A 169 -7.05 -1.72 11.74
C ILE A 169 -7.48 -1.51 10.28
N GLY A 170 -6.54 -1.62 9.33
CA GLY A 170 -6.79 -1.52 7.90
C GLY A 170 -7.71 -2.62 7.36
N THR A 171 -7.89 -3.72 8.08
CA THR A 171 -8.84 -4.78 7.75
C THR A 171 -10.21 -4.51 8.35
N PHE A 172 -10.28 -4.25 9.65
CA PHE A 172 -11.55 -4.13 10.37
C PHE A 172 -12.29 -2.82 10.09
N VAL A 173 -11.59 -1.69 10.09
CA VAL A 173 -12.22 -0.38 9.90
C VAL A 173 -12.84 -0.23 8.51
N PRO A 174 -12.19 -0.57 7.38
CA PRO A 174 -12.85 -0.57 6.08
C PRO A 174 -14.06 -1.50 6.04
N THR A 175 -13.91 -2.70 6.52
CA THR A 175 -14.95 -3.73 6.40
C THR A 175 -16.21 -3.42 7.19
N PHE A 176 -16.05 -3.00 8.44
CA PHE A 176 -17.18 -2.84 9.37
C PHE A 176 -17.67 -1.41 9.53
N VAL A 177 -16.84 -0.41 9.18
CA VAL A 177 -17.17 0.99 9.42
C VAL A 177 -17.25 1.79 8.13
N THR A 178 -16.11 1.96 7.41
CA THR A 178 -16.08 2.96 6.33
C THR A 178 -16.80 2.49 5.07
N ILE A 179 -16.59 1.26 4.62
CA ILE A 179 -17.29 0.74 3.42
C ILE A 179 -18.81 0.72 3.61
N PRO A 180 -19.36 0.22 4.74
CA PRO A 180 -20.79 0.27 4.98
C PRO A 180 -21.35 1.70 5.13
N ALA A 181 -20.60 2.61 5.74
CA ALA A 181 -21.06 3.97 6.03
C ALA A 181 -20.99 4.92 4.83
N VAL A 182 -19.87 4.88 4.09
CA VAL A 182 -19.58 5.89 3.04
C VAL A 182 -19.22 5.27 1.68
N GLY A 183 -19.16 3.96 1.59
CA GLY A 183 -18.86 3.21 0.37
C GLY A 183 -17.37 3.09 0.07
N THR A 184 -17.07 2.24 -0.92
CA THR A 184 -15.69 1.87 -1.28
C THR A 184 -14.87 3.07 -1.76
N SER A 185 -15.44 3.93 -2.61
CA SER A 185 -14.72 5.07 -3.19
C SER A 185 -14.24 6.07 -2.13
N ILE A 186 -15.11 6.43 -1.19
CA ILE A 186 -14.74 7.35 -0.11
C ILE A 186 -13.78 6.67 0.87
N THR A 187 -13.88 5.37 1.07
CA THR A 187 -12.92 4.61 1.88
C THR A 187 -11.50 4.71 1.32
N PHE A 188 -11.30 4.57 0.00
CA PHE A 188 -9.99 4.79 -0.63
C PHE A 188 -9.45 6.20 -0.35
N LEU A 189 -10.30 7.23 -0.45
CA LEU A 189 -9.91 8.62 -0.17
C LEU A 189 -9.54 8.84 1.30
N ILE A 190 -10.29 8.24 2.24
CA ILE A 190 -9.99 8.31 3.67
C ILE A 190 -8.61 7.72 3.97
N PHE A 191 -8.34 6.49 3.53
CA PHE A 191 -7.08 5.82 3.84
C PHE A 191 -5.90 6.46 3.10
N SER A 192 -6.08 6.93 1.87
CA SER A 192 -5.09 7.76 1.18
C SER A 192 -4.82 9.06 1.93
N GLY A 193 -5.86 9.76 2.38
CA GLY A 193 -5.75 10.98 3.19
C GLY A 193 -5.01 10.75 4.50
N ILE A 194 -5.32 9.67 5.22
CA ILE A 194 -4.60 9.29 6.44
C ILE A 194 -3.12 9.04 6.15
N LEU A 195 -2.81 8.35 5.05
CA LEU A 195 -1.43 8.08 4.65
C LEU A 195 -0.67 9.37 4.33
N ILE A 196 -1.29 10.32 3.62
CA ILE A 196 -0.71 11.64 3.33
C ILE A 196 -0.52 12.45 4.62
N LEU A 197 -1.54 12.49 5.49
CA LEU A 197 -1.46 13.22 6.75
C LEU A 197 -0.39 12.64 7.68
N SER A 198 -0.22 11.33 7.70
CA SER A 198 0.86 10.68 8.43
C SER A 198 2.23 11.17 7.96
N LEU A 199 2.42 11.37 6.65
CA LEU A 199 3.67 11.91 6.09
C LEU A 199 3.89 13.38 6.46
N ILE A 200 2.85 14.22 6.42
CA ILE A 200 2.95 15.65 6.73
C ILE A 200 3.26 15.84 8.21
N HIS A 201 2.52 15.20 9.09
CA HIS A 201 2.73 15.28 10.56
C HIS A 201 4.09 14.77 10.97
N ILE A 202 4.64 13.93 10.18
CA ILE A 202 5.90 13.22 10.31
C ILE A 202 7.05 14.04 9.71
N SER A 203 6.83 14.82 8.64
CA SER A 203 7.84 15.69 8.02
C SER A 203 8.01 17.04 8.73
N GLU A 204 7.19 17.38 9.71
CA GLU A 204 7.35 18.54 10.60
C GLU A 204 7.92 18.13 11.99
N PRO A 205 9.17 17.70 12.11
CA PRO A 205 9.79 17.60 13.41
C PRO A 205 10.40 18.92 13.76
N THR A 206 9.80 19.60 14.71
CA THR A 206 10.45 20.58 15.56
C THR A 206 11.12 21.75 14.83
N ARG A 207 10.39 22.81 14.56
CA ARG A 207 10.99 24.16 14.68
C ARG A 207 11.43 24.30 16.15
N PRO A 208 12.72 24.43 16.44
CA PRO A 208 13.11 24.85 17.77
C PRO A 208 12.57 26.28 17.97
N TYR A 209 11.82 26.47 19.04
CA TYR A 209 11.50 27.80 19.54
C TYR A 209 12.78 28.48 20.00
#